data_939863f9d07be350296cb622f459efef
#
_entry.id   939863f9d07be350296cb622f459efef
#
_cell.length_a   1.000
_cell.length_b   1.000
_cell.length_c   1.000
_cell.angle_alpha   90.00
_cell.angle_beta   90.00
_cell.angle_gamma   90.00
#
_symmetry.space_group_name_H-M   'P 1'
#
loop_
_entity.id
_entity.type
_entity.pdbx_description
1 polymer ?
#
loop_
_entity_poly.entity_id
_entity_poly.type
_entity_poly.pdbx_seq_one_letter_code
_entity_poly.pdbx_strand_id
1 'polypeptide(L)'
;MNRPHRGALHERHRIWRGRTRRDLADAYEPYLRREGIPPLQEKALGVQLFREDREEETEFVTISYWPDVDAMASFTGGDPRKIHHLPRDEEFLVELPERVTVMRILVTQLPRD
;
A
#
# COMPACT_ATOMS: atom_id res chain seq x y z
N MET A 1 -29.20 1.05 11.16
CA MET A 1 -28.44 0.24 11.90
C MET A 1 -27.08 0.00 11.38
N ASN A 2 -26.20 0.03 12.26
CA ASN A 2 -24.87 -0.13 11.86
C ASN A 2 -24.61 -1.57 11.53
N ARG A 3 -24.08 -1.75 10.38
CA ARG A 3 -23.80 -3.04 9.96
C ARG A 3 -22.56 -3.54 10.62
N PRO A 4 -22.59 -4.66 11.23
CA PRO A 4 -21.37 -5.21 11.75
C PRO A 4 -20.37 -5.32 10.63
N HIS A 5 -19.15 -5.37 10.97
CA HIS A 5 -18.11 -5.46 9.95
C HIS A 5 -18.08 -6.87 9.41
N ARG A 6 -19.05 -7.16 8.53
CA ARG A 6 -19.16 -8.45 8.02
C ARG A 6 -17.92 -8.97 7.43
N GLY A 7 -17.16 -8.16 6.78
CA GLY A 7 -15.92 -8.58 6.18
C GLY A 7 -14.74 -8.57 7.09
N ALA A 8 -14.90 -8.08 8.34
CA ALA A 8 -13.77 -7.84 9.21
C ALA A 8 -12.94 -9.09 9.49
N LEU A 9 -13.58 -10.25 9.63
CA LEU A 9 -12.86 -11.48 9.88
C LEU A 9 -12.02 -11.94 8.68
N HIS A 10 -12.37 -11.46 7.50
CA HIS A 10 -11.71 -11.84 6.25
C HIS A 10 -10.89 -10.72 5.65
N GLU A 11 -11.11 -9.49 6.12
CA GLU A 11 -10.43 -8.33 5.57
C GLU A 11 -8.94 -8.36 5.84
N ARG A 12 -8.18 -7.87 4.88
CA ARG A 12 -6.73 -7.84 4.95
C ARG A 12 -6.19 -6.49 4.57
N HIS A 13 -5.11 -6.11 5.25
CA HIS A 13 -4.24 -5.01 4.80
C HIS A 13 -3.16 -5.60 3.94
N ARG A 14 -2.80 -4.86 2.91
CA ARG A 14 -1.60 -5.13 2.15
C ARG A 14 -0.73 -3.88 2.30
N ILE A 15 0.43 -4.02 2.88
CA ILE A 15 1.30 -2.90 3.23
C ILE A 15 2.58 -2.96 2.42
N TRP A 16 2.78 -1.94 1.60
CA TRP A 16 4.00 -1.76 0.82
C TRP A 16 4.82 -0.66 1.45
N ARG A 17 6.13 -0.86 1.56
CA ARG A 17 7.04 0.15 2.10
C ARG A 17 8.19 0.37 1.13
N GLY A 18 8.50 1.63 0.84
CA GLY A 18 9.65 1.97 0.01
C GLY A 18 10.33 3.21 0.55
N ARG A 19 11.65 3.25 0.44
CA ARG A 19 12.43 4.38 0.92
C ARG A 19 13.20 5.01 -0.21
N THR A 20 13.19 6.35 -0.24
CA THR A 20 14.00 7.12 -1.15
C THR A 20 15.05 7.89 -0.37
N ARG A 21 16.05 8.40 -1.05
CA ARG A 21 16.89 9.45 -0.47
C ARG A 21 15.97 10.64 -0.25
N ARG A 22 16.28 11.42 0.78
CA ARG A 22 15.46 12.58 1.12
C ARG A 22 15.31 13.56 -0.04
N ASP A 23 16.39 13.75 -0.80
CA ASP A 23 16.38 14.69 -1.93
C ASP A 23 15.62 14.21 -3.17
N LEU A 24 15.21 12.94 -3.19
CA LEU A 24 14.42 12.40 -4.29
C LEU A 24 12.94 12.26 -3.93
N ALA A 25 12.59 12.45 -2.67
CA ALA A 25 11.23 12.20 -2.19
C ALA A 25 10.18 13.05 -2.89
N ASP A 26 10.46 14.33 -3.10
CA ASP A 26 9.50 15.23 -3.71
C ASP A 26 9.25 14.91 -5.19
N ALA A 27 10.20 14.27 -5.84
CA ALA A 27 10.00 13.82 -7.22
C ALA A 27 9.28 12.48 -7.26
N TYR A 28 9.54 11.62 -6.27
CA TYR A 28 8.91 10.31 -6.24
C TYR A 28 7.43 10.37 -5.88
N GLU A 29 7.05 11.25 -4.99
CA GLU A 29 5.66 11.32 -4.54
C GLU A 29 4.65 11.50 -5.68
N PRO A 30 4.81 12.48 -6.59
CA PRO A 30 3.86 12.62 -7.70
C PRO A 30 3.87 11.40 -8.63
N TYR A 31 5.02 10.79 -8.82
CA TYR A 31 5.11 9.58 -9.62
C TYR A 31 4.30 8.45 -8.99
N LEU A 32 4.46 8.25 -7.68
CA LEU A 32 3.75 7.22 -6.96
C LEU A 32 2.23 7.47 -6.98
N ARG A 33 1.80 8.73 -6.82
CA ARG A 33 0.40 9.09 -6.88
C ARG A 33 -0.21 8.84 -8.25
N ARG A 34 0.56 9.05 -9.30
CA ARG A 34 0.07 8.91 -10.67
C ARG A 34 0.08 7.47 -11.15
N GLU A 35 1.15 6.72 -10.81
CA GLU A 35 1.33 5.38 -11.36
C GLU A 35 1.00 4.26 -10.39
N GLY A 36 1.21 4.46 -9.09
CA GLY A 36 1.05 3.39 -8.11
C GLY A 36 -0.33 3.32 -7.48
N ILE A 37 -0.93 4.47 -7.23
CA ILE A 37 -2.17 4.53 -6.47
C ILE A 37 -3.43 4.18 -7.29
N PRO A 38 -3.60 4.68 -8.51
CA PRO A 38 -4.84 4.44 -9.25
C PRO A 38 -5.23 2.96 -9.45
N PRO A 39 -4.31 2.04 -9.75
CA PRO A 39 -4.71 0.64 -9.84
C PRO A 39 -5.27 0.09 -8.53
N LEU A 40 -4.74 0.56 -7.39
CA LEU A 40 -5.26 0.14 -6.09
C LEU A 40 -6.62 0.76 -5.81
N GLN A 41 -6.82 2.01 -6.19
CA GLN A 41 -8.11 2.67 -6.03
C GLN A 41 -9.19 1.93 -6.81
N GLU A 42 -8.83 1.39 -7.96
CA GLU A 42 -9.77 0.69 -8.80
C GLU A 42 -10.14 -0.69 -8.24
N LYS A 43 -9.18 -1.41 -7.67
CA LYS A 43 -9.35 -2.82 -7.31
C LYS A 43 -9.56 -3.09 -5.83
N ALA A 44 -8.98 -2.29 -4.96
CA ALA A 44 -9.07 -2.51 -3.53
C ALA A 44 -10.30 -1.83 -2.93
N LEU A 45 -10.66 -2.19 -1.72
CA LEU A 45 -11.74 -1.52 -0.98
C LEU A 45 -11.33 -0.12 -0.57
N GLY A 46 -10.06 0.11 -0.36
CA GLY A 46 -9.54 1.40 0.02
C GLY A 46 -8.03 1.42 -0.10
N VAL A 47 -7.46 2.60 -0.08
CA VAL A 47 -6.01 2.77 -0.16
C VAL A 47 -5.61 4.04 0.56
N GLN A 48 -4.48 3.98 1.22
CA GLN A 48 -3.88 5.15 1.87
C GLN A 48 -2.41 5.19 1.52
N LEU A 49 -1.91 6.39 1.30
CA LEU A 49 -0.49 6.61 1.06
C LEU A 49 0.04 7.50 2.17
N PHE A 50 1.12 7.08 2.79
CA PHE A 50 1.77 7.80 3.88
C PHE A 50 3.18 8.16 3.51
N ARG A 51 3.69 9.23 4.09
CA ARG A 51 5.04 9.69 3.89
C ARG A 51 5.64 10.12 5.21
N GLU A 52 6.85 9.65 5.51
CA GLU A 52 7.61 10.10 6.67
C GLU A 52 8.97 10.57 6.21
N ASP A 53 9.25 11.86 6.39
CA ASP A 53 10.55 12.43 6.06
C ASP A 53 11.49 12.27 7.26
N ARG A 54 12.65 11.71 7.01
CA ARG A 54 13.72 11.58 8.00
C ARG A 54 14.88 12.42 7.51
N GLU A 55 15.95 12.44 8.28
CA GLU A 55 17.08 13.30 7.95
C GLU A 55 17.68 13.01 6.57
N GLU A 56 17.95 11.75 6.28
CA GLU A 56 18.58 11.37 5.02
C GLU A 56 17.70 10.60 4.05
N GLU A 57 16.62 10.06 4.54
CA GLU A 57 15.71 9.25 3.74
C GLU A 57 14.26 9.63 3.99
N THR A 58 13.41 9.29 3.04
CA THR A 58 11.97 9.39 3.22
C THR A 58 11.37 8.00 3.02
N GLU A 59 10.47 7.61 3.91
CA GLU A 59 9.74 6.38 3.75
C GLU A 59 8.34 6.68 3.23
N PHE A 60 7.94 5.92 2.21
CA PHE A 60 6.57 5.95 1.72
C PHE A 60 5.93 4.62 2.07
N VAL A 61 4.69 4.66 2.55
CA VAL A 61 3.95 3.46 2.91
C VAL A 61 2.60 3.52 2.21
N THR A 62 2.26 2.46 1.48
CA THR A 62 0.95 2.33 0.86
C THR A 62 0.22 1.20 1.55
N ILE A 63 -0.96 1.50 2.09
CA ILE A 63 -1.80 0.49 2.70
C ILE A 63 -3.03 0.34 1.83
N SER A 64 -3.31 -0.88 1.39
CA SER A 64 -4.52 -1.18 0.64
C SER A 64 -5.34 -2.19 1.41
N TYR A 65 -6.66 -2.10 1.25
CA TYR A 65 -7.63 -2.89 2.02
C TYR A 65 -8.38 -3.81 1.08
N TRP A 66 -8.49 -5.07 1.46
CA TRP A 66 -9.07 -6.10 0.59
C TRP A 66 -10.07 -6.94 1.37
N PRO A 67 -11.15 -7.41 0.72
CA PRO A 67 -12.15 -8.22 1.43
C PRO A 67 -11.56 -9.54 1.93
N ASP A 68 -10.61 -10.11 1.18
CA ASP A 68 -9.97 -11.36 1.58
C ASP A 68 -8.68 -11.56 0.79
N VAL A 69 -7.98 -12.62 1.10
CA VAL A 69 -6.69 -12.93 0.47
C VAL A 69 -6.87 -13.28 -1.00
N ASP A 70 -8.00 -13.90 -1.36
CA ASP A 70 -8.24 -14.30 -2.73
C ASP A 70 -8.37 -13.10 -3.67
N ALA A 71 -9.07 -12.05 -3.21
CA ALA A 71 -9.19 -10.81 -3.98
C ALA A 71 -7.82 -10.18 -4.18
N MET A 72 -7.00 -10.18 -3.13
CA MET A 72 -5.65 -9.65 -3.18
C MET A 72 -4.78 -10.47 -4.14
N ALA A 73 -4.86 -11.79 -4.06
CA ALA A 73 -4.11 -12.68 -4.93
C ALA A 73 -4.49 -12.48 -6.40
N SER A 74 -5.77 -12.24 -6.67
CA SER A 74 -6.22 -11.95 -8.03
C SER A 74 -5.58 -10.67 -8.57
N PHE A 75 -5.44 -9.66 -7.72
CA PHE A 75 -4.82 -8.40 -8.12
C PHE A 75 -3.33 -8.60 -8.45
N THR A 76 -2.64 -9.42 -7.68
CA THR A 76 -1.20 -9.62 -7.85
C THR A 76 -0.84 -10.74 -8.83
N GLY A 77 -1.83 -11.49 -9.28
CA GLY A 77 -1.58 -12.59 -10.21
C GLY A 77 -1.23 -13.91 -9.55
N GLY A 78 -1.58 -14.08 -8.27
CA GLY A 78 -1.40 -15.36 -7.58
C GLY A 78 -0.84 -15.27 -6.18
N ASP A 79 0.33 -14.67 -6.01
CA ASP A 79 0.94 -14.52 -4.68
C ASP A 79 0.55 -13.15 -4.12
N PRO A 80 -0.25 -13.09 -3.03
CA PRO A 80 -0.69 -11.80 -2.49
C PRO A 80 0.46 -10.92 -1.97
N ARG A 81 1.62 -11.49 -1.72
CA ARG A 81 2.77 -10.73 -1.23
C ARG A 81 3.70 -10.28 -2.33
N LYS A 82 3.40 -10.66 -3.57
CA LYS A 82 4.24 -10.28 -4.70
C LYS A 82 4.13 -8.79 -5.00
N ILE A 83 5.24 -8.16 -5.31
CA ILE A 83 5.29 -6.76 -5.70
C ILE A 83 5.48 -6.67 -7.21
N HIS A 84 4.68 -5.81 -7.83
CA HIS A 84 4.90 -5.41 -9.20
C HIS A 84 5.51 -4.02 -9.13
N HIS A 85 6.82 -3.96 -9.29
CA HIS A 85 7.52 -2.67 -9.21
C HIS A 85 7.09 -1.77 -10.36
N LEU A 86 6.98 -0.48 -10.07
CA LEU A 86 6.74 0.50 -11.12
C LEU A 86 8.02 0.65 -11.93
N PRO A 87 7.91 0.98 -13.23
CA PRO A 87 9.08 1.02 -14.11
C PRO A 87 10.24 1.88 -13.62
N ARG A 88 9.94 2.98 -12.91
CA ARG A 88 10.98 3.88 -12.44
C ARG A 88 11.35 3.72 -10.97
N ASP A 89 10.83 2.69 -10.30
CA ASP A 89 11.14 2.50 -8.88
C ASP A 89 12.64 2.35 -8.63
N GLU A 90 13.37 1.70 -9.54
CA GLU A 90 14.81 1.56 -9.40
C GLU A 90 15.55 2.90 -9.36
N GLU A 91 15.00 3.93 -10.00
CA GLU A 91 15.64 5.24 -10.03
C GLU A 91 15.50 5.97 -8.70
N PHE A 92 14.45 5.68 -7.97
CA PHE A 92 14.09 6.42 -6.77
C PHE A 92 14.38 5.68 -5.47
N LEU A 93 14.11 4.38 -5.43
CA LEU A 93 14.18 3.65 -4.17
C LEU A 93 15.61 3.25 -3.85
N VAL A 94 15.98 3.38 -2.57
CA VAL A 94 17.31 2.99 -2.12
C VAL A 94 17.53 1.49 -2.26
N GLU A 95 16.43 0.73 -2.16
CA GLU A 95 16.44 -0.68 -2.52
C GLU A 95 15.02 -1.06 -2.91
N LEU A 96 14.88 -2.04 -3.79
CA LEU A 96 13.56 -2.52 -4.19
C LEU A 96 13.05 -3.48 -3.12
N PRO A 97 11.88 -3.21 -2.52
CA PRO A 97 11.32 -4.15 -1.56
C PRO A 97 10.98 -5.48 -2.25
N GLU A 98 11.22 -6.56 -1.56
CA GLU A 98 10.98 -7.89 -2.14
C GLU A 98 9.55 -8.36 -1.98
N ARG A 99 8.93 -8.00 -0.88
CA ARG A 99 7.58 -8.44 -0.55
C ARG A 99 6.81 -7.35 0.17
N VAL A 100 5.49 -7.47 0.11
CA VAL A 100 4.62 -6.65 0.94
C VAL A 100 4.23 -7.44 2.17
N THR A 101 3.76 -6.74 3.21
CA THR A 101 3.22 -7.37 4.39
C THR A 101 1.72 -7.53 4.20
N VAL A 102 1.19 -8.69 4.56
CA VAL A 102 -0.25 -8.95 4.51
C VAL A 102 -0.69 -9.30 5.93
N MET A 103 -1.64 -8.53 6.46
CA MET A 103 -2.12 -8.74 7.83
C MET A 103 -3.63 -8.80 7.86
N ARG A 104 -4.15 -9.57 8.80
CA ARG A 104 -5.58 -9.65 9.02
C ARG A 104 -5.99 -8.49 9.91
N ILE A 105 -7.09 -7.84 9.56
CA ILE A 105 -7.61 -6.74 10.35
C ILE A 105 -8.43 -7.31 11.51
N LEU A 106 -8.05 -6.96 12.72
CA LEU A 106 -8.76 -7.43 13.90
C LEU A 106 -9.76 -6.41 14.42
N VAL A 107 -9.40 -5.14 14.37
CA VAL A 107 -10.26 -4.04 14.82
C VAL A 107 -10.04 -2.86 13.93
N THR A 108 -11.09 -2.18 13.58
CA THR A 108 -11.02 -0.93 12.83
C THR A 108 -11.93 0.10 13.47
N GLN A 109 -11.37 1.27 13.72
CA GLN A 109 -12.16 2.43 14.11
C GLN A 109 -11.54 3.63 13.40
N LEU A 110 -12.32 4.26 12.54
CA LEU A 110 -11.84 5.41 11.81
C LEU A 110 -11.91 6.66 12.67
N PRO A 111 -11.09 7.68 12.38
CA PRO A 111 -11.16 8.94 13.12
C PRO A 111 -12.57 9.53 13.04
N ARG A 112 -13.00 10.15 14.13
CA ARG A 112 -14.29 10.83 14.15
C ARG A 112 -14.11 12.28 13.79
N ASP A 113 -15.12 12.85 13.21
CA ASP A 113 -15.11 14.26 12.87
C ASP A 113 -15.31 15.14 14.09
#